data_273b2e2f75be090d81e242ab40a9445e
#
_entry.id   273b2e2f75be090d81e242ab40a9445e
#
_cell.length_a   1.000
_cell.length_b   1.000
_cell.length_c   1.000
_cell.angle_alpha   90.00
_cell.angle_beta   90.00
_cell.angle_gamma   90.00
#
_symmetry.space_group_name_H-M   'P 1'
#
loop_
_entity.id
_entity.type
_entity.pdbx_description
1 polymer ?
#
loop_
_entity_poly.entity_id
_entity_poly.type
_entity_poly.pdbx_seq_one_letter_code
_entity_poly.pdbx_strand_id
1 'polypeptide(L)'
;MTVGRQGNQFPIFTREFFHCTERGTGTRENVIEILRWVESVDPGAFCRIHKNVPNRIVPYVLLIPTYGDRGFCWEPFDRYNRVTSRGRIVIPMYPRDLKIAVLTAVADLRWQVAKEKASYYWMEEGLTGQYYQHIDRLKLKGDLKAFFIEDYVLWMTKESEGVQRLDKEVRGIFWRNMPFPNE
;
A
#
# COMPACT_ATOMS: atom_id res chain seq x y z
N MET A 1 -17.50 -27.78 23.52
CA MET A 1 -16.85 -28.53 22.41
C MET A 1 -15.50 -29.01 22.89
N THR A 2 -15.22 -30.26 22.77
CA THR A 2 -13.93 -30.78 23.21
C THR A 2 -12.85 -30.44 22.19
N VAL A 3 -11.65 -30.20 22.67
CA VAL A 3 -10.48 -29.93 21.83
C VAL A 3 -10.29 -31.00 20.74
N GLY A 4 -10.63 -32.26 21.04
CA GLY A 4 -10.53 -33.38 20.08
C GLY A 4 -11.49 -33.24 18.90
N ARG A 5 -12.70 -32.67 19.10
CA ARG A 5 -13.63 -32.40 17.99
C ARG A 5 -13.17 -31.24 17.14
N GLN A 6 -12.56 -30.27 17.77
CA GLN A 6 -11.89 -29.18 17.03
C GLN A 6 -10.69 -29.74 16.28
N GLY A 7 -9.98 -30.69 16.88
CA GLY A 7 -8.86 -31.39 16.24
C GLY A 7 -9.19 -32.01 14.90
N ASN A 8 -10.42 -32.49 14.73
CA ASN A 8 -10.86 -33.05 13.44
C ASN A 8 -10.94 -31.96 12.32
N GLN A 9 -11.04 -30.69 12.69
CA GLN A 9 -11.02 -29.57 11.75
C GLN A 9 -9.61 -29.00 11.57
N PHE A 10 -8.70 -29.29 12.49
CA PHE A 10 -7.33 -28.79 12.45
C PHE A 10 -6.55 -29.16 11.18
N PRO A 11 -6.68 -30.32 10.56
CA PRO A 11 -5.93 -30.60 9.35
C PRO A 11 -6.15 -29.59 8.24
N ILE A 12 -7.38 -29.12 8.05
CA ILE A 12 -7.69 -28.11 7.04
C ILE A 12 -7.15 -26.76 7.48
N PHE A 13 -7.42 -26.35 8.71
CA PHE A 13 -6.95 -25.11 9.28
C PHE A 13 -5.42 -25.04 9.33
N THR A 14 -4.77 -26.14 9.75
CA THR A 14 -3.32 -26.23 9.79
C THR A 14 -2.71 -26.15 8.40
N ARG A 15 -3.35 -26.76 7.40
CA ARG A 15 -2.89 -26.66 6.01
C ARG A 15 -2.95 -25.21 5.51
N GLU A 16 -4.04 -24.51 5.75
CA GLU A 16 -4.17 -23.11 5.38
C GLU A 16 -3.13 -22.24 6.10
N PHE A 17 -2.93 -22.48 7.38
CA PHE A 17 -1.92 -21.78 8.16
C PHE A 17 -0.51 -22.00 7.59
N PHE A 18 -0.10 -23.22 7.34
CA PHE A 18 1.20 -23.52 6.75
C PHE A 18 1.33 -22.95 5.34
N HIS A 19 0.27 -22.98 4.56
CA HIS A 19 0.28 -22.33 3.25
C HIS A 19 0.55 -20.83 3.35
N CYS A 20 -0.03 -20.14 4.31
CA CYS A 20 0.26 -18.73 4.58
C CYS A 20 1.70 -18.54 5.05
N THR A 21 2.23 -19.43 5.90
CA THR A 21 3.61 -19.32 6.39
C THR A 21 4.65 -19.57 5.30
N GLU A 22 4.37 -20.45 4.35
CA GLU A 22 5.24 -20.68 3.19
C GLU A 22 5.42 -19.44 2.32
N ARG A 23 4.39 -18.57 2.29
CA ARG A 23 4.40 -17.30 1.53
C ARG A 23 4.79 -16.07 2.37
N GLY A 24 5.21 -16.30 3.58
CA GLY A 24 5.54 -15.27 4.55
C GLY A 24 4.35 -14.88 5.44
N THR A 25 4.59 -14.86 6.73
CA THR A 25 3.65 -14.34 7.73
C THR A 25 3.95 -12.87 8.01
N GLY A 26 2.94 -12.12 8.45
CA GLY A 26 3.05 -10.75 8.90
C GLY A 26 3.78 -10.63 10.26
N THR A 27 4.99 -11.16 10.36
CA THR A 27 5.86 -10.89 11.49
C THR A 27 6.43 -9.48 11.37
N ARG A 28 6.84 -8.92 12.50
CA ARG A 28 7.49 -7.59 12.53
C ARG A 28 8.68 -7.53 11.57
N GLU A 29 9.52 -8.53 11.60
CA GLU A 29 10.75 -8.61 10.82
C GLU A 29 10.45 -8.66 9.31
N ASN A 30 9.55 -9.52 8.90
CA ASN A 30 9.14 -9.66 7.50
C ASN A 30 8.51 -8.37 6.96
N VAL A 31 7.67 -7.72 7.74
CA VAL A 31 7.04 -6.45 7.35
C VAL A 31 8.07 -5.33 7.24
N ILE A 32 9.02 -5.23 8.18
CA ILE A 32 10.10 -4.24 8.11
C ILE A 32 10.96 -4.45 6.85
N GLU A 33 11.28 -5.68 6.51
CA GLU A 33 12.05 -5.99 5.29
C GLU A 33 11.31 -5.51 4.03
N ILE A 34 10.02 -5.80 3.94
CA ILE A 34 9.20 -5.34 2.81
C ILE A 34 9.11 -3.81 2.77
N LEU A 35 8.91 -3.14 3.91
CA LEU A 35 8.86 -1.68 3.96
C LEU A 35 10.20 -1.02 3.57
N ARG A 36 11.33 -1.63 3.91
CA ARG A 36 12.65 -1.19 3.43
C ARG A 36 12.78 -1.33 1.93
N TRP A 37 12.30 -2.44 1.38
CA TRP A 37 12.26 -2.61 -0.06
C TRP A 37 11.34 -1.58 -0.73
N VAL A 38 10.15 -1.30 -0.16
CA VAL A 38 9.27 -0.24 -0.66
C VAL A 38 10.00 1.10 -0.70
N GLU A 39 10.68 1.47 0.37
CA GLU A 39 11.43 2.73 0.45
C GLU A 39 12.57 2.79 -0.60
N SER A 40 13.18 1.67 -0.92
CA SER A 40 14.23 1.61 -1.95
C SER A 40 13.70 1.80 -3.37
N VAL A 41 12.46 1.39 -3.64
CA VAL A 41 11.82 1.49 -4.96
C VAL A 41 11.01 2.79 -5.10
N ASP A 42 10.28 3.19 -4.05
CA ASP A 42 9.51 4.43 -3.96
C ASP A 42 9.91 5.22 -2.71
N PRO A 43 10.99 5.99 -2.74
CA PRO A 43 11.42 6.79 -1.59
C PRO A 43 10.36 7.80 -1.14
N GLY A 44 9.50 8.24 -2.06
CA GLY A 44 8.41 9.15 -1.78
C GLY A 44 7.30 8.55 -0.92
N ALA A 45 7.19 7.23 -0.80
CA ALA A 45 6.18 6.57 0.02
C ALA A 45 6.25 6.99 1.50
N PHE A 46 7.47 7.24 1.99
CA PHE A 46 7.73 7.65 3.38
C PHE A 46 8.32 9.06 3.48
N CYS A 47 8.16 9.87 2.46
CA CYS A 47 8.60 11.25 2.44
C CYS A 47 7.40 12.19 2.47
N ARG A 48 7.43 13.18 3.35
CA ARG A 48 6.48 14.28 3.39
C ARG A 48 7.21 15.60 3.33
N ILE A 49 6.70 16.51 2.52
CA ILE A 49 7.29 17.85 2.37
C ILE A 49 6.53 18.83 3.26
N HIS A 50 7.25 19.45 4.17
CA HIS A 50 6.74 20.55 4.98
C HIS A 50 7.63 21.79 4.79
N LYS A 51 7.04 22.94 4.44
CA LYS A 51 7.78 24.19 4.18
C LYS A 51 8.98 23.97 3.23
N ASN A 52 8.77 23.19 2.17
CA ASN A 52 9.80 22.81 1.18
C ASN A 52 10.95 21.93 1.74
N VAL A 53 10.85 21.43 2.96
CA VAL A 53 11.81 20.49 3.53
C VAL A 53 11.24 19.08 3.48
N PRO A 54 11.92 18.13 2.81
CA PRO A 54 11.51 16.74 2.83
C PRO A 54 11.83 16.10 4.18
N ASN A 55 10.84 15.45 4.77
CA ASN A 55 10.97 14.70 6.02
C ASN A 55 10.63 13.24 5.79
N ARG A 56 11.48 12.34 6.27
CA ARG A 56 11.19 10.91 6.29
C ARG A 56 10.23 10.61 7.44
N ILE A 57 9.03 10.15 7.10
CA ILE A 57 7.99 9.83 8.07
C ILE A 57 7.43 8.45 7.75
N VAL A 58 7.82 7.45 8.52
CA VAL A 58 7.34 6.07 8.42
C VAL A 58 6.07 5.92 9.25
N PRO A 59 4.99 5.33 8.71
CA PRO A 59 3.75 5.14 9.45
C PRO A 59 3.91 4.14 10.60
N TYR A 60 3.03 4.23 11.58
CA TYR A 60 2.84 3.14 12.54
C TYR A 60 2.21 1.95 11.83
N VAL A 61 2.71 0.77 12.10
CA VAL A 61 2.20 -0.49 11.55
C VAL A 61 1.44 -1.24 12.64
N LEU A 62 0.19 -1.54 12.34
CA LEU A 62 -0.67 -2.39 13.15
C LEU A 62 -0.77 -3.77 12.51
N LEU A 63 -0.21 -4.78 13.15
CA LEU A 63 -0.34 -6.17 12.73
C LEU A 63 -1.58 -6.77 13.39
N ILE A 64 -2.52 -7.22 12.57
CA ILE A 64 -3.78 -7.80 13.06
C ILE A 64 -3.74 -9.32 12.83
N PRO A 65 -3.99 -10.13 13.87
CA PRO A 65 -3.98 -11.60 13.77
C PRO A 65 -5.24 -12.10 13.06
N THR A 66 -5.33 -11.83 11.78
CA THR A 66 -6.44 -12.22 10.92
C THR A 66 -5.94 -12.69 9.55
N TYR A 67 -6.77 -13.49 8.89
CA TYR A 67 -6.60 -13.81 7.49
C TYR A 67 -7.07 -12.64 6.63
N GLY A 68 -6.38 -12.37 5.56
CA GLY A 68 -6.72 -11.32 4.62
C GLY A 68 -5.57 -11.07 3.66
N ASP A 69 -5.89 -10.70 2.44
CA ASP A 69 -4.91 -10.51 1.37
C ASP A 69 -4.48 -9.05 1.20
N ARG A 70 -5.15 -8.14 1.91
CA ARG A 70 -4.98 -6.70 1.75
C ARG A 70 -4.79 -5.99 3.08
N GLY A 71 -3.77 -5.14 3.13
CA GLY A 71 -3.68 -4.10 4.14
C GLY A 71 -4.40 -2.82 3.69
N PHE A 72 -4.50 -1.88 4.60
CA PHE A 72 -5.12 -0.59 4.34
C PHE A 72 -4.51 0.51 5.22
N CYS A 73 -4.75 1.74 4.87
CA CYS A 73 -4.41 2.88 5.69
C CYS A 73 -5.61 3.25 6.57
N TRP A 74 -5.42 3.15 7.88
CA TRP A 74 -6.44 3.60 8.83
C TRP A 74 -6.51 5.13 8.90
N GLU A 75 -5.35 5.75 9.08
CA GLU A 75 -5.23 7.20 9.14
C GLU A 75 -3.96 7.64 8.41
N PRO A 76 -4.06 8.54 7.43
CA PRO A 76 -2.87 9.10 6.78
C PRO A 76 -2.11 10.03 7.70
N PHE A 77 -2.82 10.68 8.67
CA PHE A 77 -2.30 11.66 9.61
C PHE A 77 -2.92 11.47 10.99
N ASP A 78 -2.14 11.80 12.01
CA ASP A 78 -2.66 11.91 13.37
C ASP A 78 -3.52 13.18 13.53
N ARG A 79 -4.61 13.10 14.31
CA ARG A 79 -5.61 14.16 14.45
C ARG A 79 -5.04 15.52 14.82
N TYR A 80 -3.96 15.55 15.59
CA TYR A 80 -3.46 16.77 16.22
C TYR A 80 -2.26 17.39 15.53
N ASN A 81 -1.57 16.66 14.67
CA ASN A 81 -0.38 17.18 14.03
C ASN A 81 -0.16 16.59 12.64
N ARG A 82 -0.80 17.18 11.64
CA ARG A 82 -0.72 16.73 10.24
C ARG A 82 0.69 16.78 9.65
N VAL A 83 1.54 17.62 10.21
CA VAL A 83 2.88 17.87 9.66
C VAL A 83 3.89 16.82 10.07
N THR A 84 3.84 16.39 11.32
CA THR A 84 4.74 15.40 11.90
C THR A 84 4.08 14.05 12.12
N SER A 85 2.80 13.95 11.84
CA SER A 85 2.02 12.75 12.02
C SER A 85 2.51 11.62 11.12
N ARG A 86 2.73 10.47 11.73
CA ARG A 86 3.18 9.28 11.02
C ARG A 86 2.08 8.59 10.24
N GLY A 87 0.83 8.75 10.65
CA GLY A 87 -0.27 7.92 10.15
C GLY A 87 -0.21 6.47 10.65
N ARG A 88 -1.18 5.67 10.24
CA ARG A 88 -1.29 4.25 10.64
C ARG A 88 -1.71 3.42 9.44
N ILE A 89 -0.98 2.32 9.22
CA ILE A 89 -1.35 1.28 8.27
C ILE A 89 -1.64 -0.02 9.02
N VAL A 90 -2.55 -0.79 8.49
CA VAL A 90 -3.01 -2.06 9.06
C VAL A 90 -2.67 -3.19 8.10
N ILE A 91 -2.01 -4.22 8.60
CA ILE A 91 -1.57 -5.36 7.80
C ILE A 91 -2.06 -6.66 8.48
N PRO A 92 -2.74 -7.55 7.74
CA PRO A 92 -3.10 -8.86 8.26
C PRO A 92 -1.85 -9.72 8.45
N MET A 93 -1.80 -10.49 9.54
CA MET A 93 -0.66 -11.35 9.85
C MET A 93 -0.63 -12.63 9.03
N TYR A 94 -1.76 -13.05 8.48
CA TYR A 94 -1.91 -14.30 7.72
C TYR A 94 -2.44 -14.05 6.30
N PRO A 95 -1.72 -13.29 5.47
CA PRO A 95 -2.08 -13.07 4.07
C PRO A 95 -1.62 -14.23 3.20
N ARG A 96 -2.19 -14.36 2.00
CA ARG A 96 -1.64 -15.28 0.98
C ARG A 96 -0.30 -14.81 0.45
N ASP A 97 -0.14 -13.50 0.33
CA ASP A 97 1.10 -12.85 -0.08
C ASP A 97 1.33 -11.61 0.78
N LEU A 98 2.30 -11.68 1.68
CA LEU A 98 2.59 -10.59 2.59
C LEU A 98 3.08 -9.33 1.85
N LYS A 99 3.85 -9.49 0.79
CA LYS A 99 4.34 -8.37 -0.01
C LYS A 99 3.18 -7.58 -0.61
N ILE A 100 2.19 -8.27 -1.16
CA ILE A 100 0.98 -7.65 -1.70
C ILE A 100 0.15 -6.98 -0.59
N ALA A 101 -0.02 -7.63 0.56
CA ALA A 101 -0.74 -7.05 1.69
C ALA A 101 -0.08 -5.75 2.18
N VAL A 102 1.24 -5.72 2.29
CA VAL A 102 1.98 -4.50 2.64
C VAL A 102 1.86 -3.43 1.56
N LEU A 103 1.99 -3.80 0.29
CA LEU A 103 1.88 -2.86 -0.83
C LEU A 103 0.49 -2.22 -0.92
N THR A 104 -0.57 -2.98 -0.69
CA THR A 104 -1.94 -2.42 -0.68
C THR A 104 -2.13 -1.41 0.45
N ALA A 105 -1.55 -1.65 1.63
CA ALA A 105 -1.57 -0.70 2.74
C ALA A 105 -0.78 0.58 2.43
N VAL A 106 0.40 0.44 1.83
CA VAL A 106 1.24 1.58 1.43
C VAL A 106 0.58 2.37 0.30
N ALA A 107 -0.02 1.70 -0.67
CA ALA A 107 -0.76 2.36 -1.76
C ALA A 107 -1.92 3.19 -1.23
N ASP A 108 -2.69 2.65 -0.29
CA ASP A 108 -3.79 3.37 0.36
C ASP A 108 -3.26 4.60 1.12
N LEU A 109 -2.18 4.46 1.87
CA LEU A 109 -1.51 5.59 2.52
C LEU A 109 -1.05 6.65 1.49
N ARG A 110 -0.41 6.20 0.42
CA ARG A 110 0.10 7.06 -0.66
C ARG A 110 -1.03 7.90 -1.27
N TRP A 111 -2.15 7.25 -1.57
CA TRP A 111 -3.34 7.90 -2.10
C TRP A 111 -3.93 8.92 -1.13
N GLN A 112 -4.15 8.52 0.12
CA GLN A 112 -4.76 9.38 1.12
C GLN A 112 -3.88 10.60 1.45
N VAL A 113 -2.57 10.41 1.55
CA VAL A 113 -1.61 11.53 1.75
C VAL A 113 -1.63 12.50 0.58
N ALA A 114 -1.64 11.99 -0.66
CA ALA A 114 -1.71 12.84 -1.84
C ALA A 114 -3.03 13.63 -1.91
N LYS A 115 -4.14 12.98 -1.58
CA LYS A 115 -5.47 13.61 -1.54
C LYS A 115 -5.56 14.71 -0.48
N GLU A 116 -5.07 14.44 0.73
CA GLU A 116 -5.02 15.43 1.81
C GLU A 116 -4.12 16.62 1.48
N LYS A 117 -2.99 16.38 0.82
CA LYS A 117 -2.08 17.42 0.38
C LYS A 117 -2.74 18.37 -0.63
N ALA A 118 -3.45 17.82 -1.60
CA ALA A 118 -4.17 18.57 -2.63
C ALA A 118 -5.45 19.23 -2.09
N SER A 119 -5.98 18.75 -0.95
CA SER A 119 -7.17 19.26 -0.28
C SER A 119 -8.37 19.39 -1.25
N TYR A 120 -8.90 20.59 -1.48
CA TYR A 120 -10.04 20.83 -2.36
C TYR A 120 -9.73 20.58 -3.84
N TYR A 121 -8.46 20.65 -4.24
CA TYR A 121 -8.00 20.48 -5.63
C TYR A 121 -7.55 19.05 -5.96
N TRP A 122 -7.91 18.06 -5.13
CA TRP A 122 -7.45 16.70 -5.30
C TRP A 122 -7.87 16.04 -6.62
N MET A 123 -8.93 16.51 -7.27
CA MET A 123 -9.36 16.07 -8.61
C MET A 123 -8.69 16.83 -9.76
N GLU A 124 -7.96 17.87 -9.46
CA GLU A 124 -7.39 18.79 -10.45
C GLU A 124 -5.86 18.70 -10.49
N GLU A 125 -5.22 18.53 -9.35
CA GLU A 125 -3.78 18.68 -9.20
C GLU A 125 -3.08 17.43 -8.66
N GLY A 126 -1.78 17.33 -8.98
CA GLY A 126 -0.89 16.31 -8.44
C GLY A 126 -1.23 14.90 -8.88
N LEU A 127 -0.79 13.94 -8.08
CA LEU A 127 -0.99 12.51 -8.35
C LEU A 127 -2.47 12.16 -8.45
N THR A 128 -3.27 12.59 -7.47
CA THR A 128 -4.69 12.25 -7.42
C THR A 128 -5.48 12.90 -8.54
N GLY A 129 -5.18 14.17 -8.89
CA GLY A 129 -5.85 14.88 -9.96
C GLY A 129 -5.57 14.29 -11.34
N GLN A 130 -4.31 14.02 -11.64
CA GLN A 130 -3.92 13.41 -12.90
C GLN A 130 -4.53 12.00 -13.06
N TYR A 131 -4.52 11.22 -11.99
CA TYR A 131 -5.11 9.88 -11.98
C TYR A 131 -6.63 9.92 -12.11
N TYR A 132 -7.31 10.80 -11.36
CA TYR A 132 -8.75 11.00 -11.47
C TYR A 132 -9.17 11.35 -12.91
N GLN A 133 -8.51 12.33 -13.52
CA GLN A 133 -8.83 12.78 -14.88
C GLN A 133 -8.61 11.68 -15.92
N HIS A 134 -7.60 10.83 -15.73
CA HIS A 134 -7.38 9.67 -16.60
C HIS A 134 -8.52 8.66 -16.49
N ILE A 135 -8.90 8.25 -15.29
CA ILE A 135 -9.98 7.29 -15.05
C ILE A 135 -11.32 7.84 -15.51
N ASP A 136 -11.59 9.12 -15.28
CA ASP A 136 -12.82 9.78 -15.74
C ASP A 136 -12.93 9.79 -17.27
N ARG A 137 -11.84 10.09 -17.98
CA ARG A 137 -11.79 10.01 -19.45
C ARG A 137 -12.10 8.60 -19.98
N LEU A 138 -11.64 7.57 -19.29
CA LEU A 138 -11.94 6.18 -19.65
C LEU A 138 -13.35 5.75 -19.26
N LYS A 139 -14.08 6.57 -18.50
CA LYS A 139 -15.43 6.28 -18.00
C LYS A 139 -15.53 4.95 -17.26
N LEU A 140 -14.45 4.58 -16.54
CA LEU A 140 -14.43 3.38 -15.74
C LEU A 140 -15.33 3.57 -14.51
N LYS A 141 -16.19 2.60 -14.27
CA LYS A 141 -17.06 2.57 -13.10
C LYS A 141 -16.37 1.77 -11.99
N GLY A 142 -16.30 2.35 -10.80
CA GLY A 142 -15.71 1.69 -9.63
C GLY A 142 -15.11 2.67 -8.65
N ASP A 143 -14.45 2.11 -7.63
CA ASP A 143 -13.74 2.92 -6.64
C ASP A 143 -12.38 3.35 -7.20
N LEU A 144 -12.20 4.66 -7.34
CA LEU A 144 -10.99 5.29 -7.84
C LEU A 144 -9.74 4.89 -7.02
N LYS A 145 -9.86 4.86 -5.70
CA LYS A 145 -8.77 4.45 -4.82
C LYS A 145 -8.40 2.99 -5.03
N ALA A 146 -9.37 2.11 -5.23
CA ALA A 146 -9.12 0.71 -5.53
C ALA A 146 -8.34 0.54 -6.84
N PHE A 147 -8.69 1.27 -7.89
CA PHE A 147 -7.93 1.27 -9.14
C PHE A 147 -6.48 1.73 -8.93
N PHE A 148 -6.30 2.81 -8.19
CA PHE A 148 -4.95 3.30 -7.86
C PHE A 148 -4.13 2.26 -7.11
N ILE A 149 -4.71 1.58 -6.13
CA ILE A 149 -4.01 0.55 -5.34
C ILE A 149 -3.54 -0.60 -6.25
N GLU A 150 -4.39 -1.09 -7.15
CA GLU A 150 -4.01 -2.14 -8.10
C GLU A 150 -2.86 -1.69 -9.02
N ASP A 151 -2.96 -0.49 -9.56
CA ASP A 151 -1.92 0.05 -10.43
C ASP A 151 -0.61 0.31 -9.66
N TYR A 152 -0.69 0.77 -8.41
CA TYR A 152 0.50 0.93 -7.56
C TYR A 152 1.19 -0.40 -7.29
N VAL A 153 0.43 -1.46 -7.04
CA VAL A 153 1.01 -2.80 -6.86
C VAL A 153 1.75 -3.24 -8.13
N LEU A 154 1.19 -3.03 -9.31
CA LEU A 154 1.86 -3.32 -10.58
C LEU A 154 3.10 -2.44 -10.79
N TRP A 155 3.03 -1.16 -10.43
CA TRP A 155 4.17 -0.24 -10.45
C TRP A 155 5.33 -0.77 -9.64
N MET A 156 5.05 -1.17 -8.40
CA MET A 156 6.07 -1.64 -7.46
C MET A 156 6.62 -3.03 -7.79
N THR A 157 5.80 -3.94 -8.33
CA THR A 157 6.19 -5.35 -8.52
C THR A 157 6.62 -5.68 -9.94
N LYS A 158 6.20 -4.91 -10.94
CA LYS A 158 6.46 -5.21 -12.35
C LYS A 158 7.24 -4.11 -13.05
N GLU A 159 6.74 -2.89 -13.01
CA GLU A 159 7.38 -1.77 -13.69
C GLU A 159 8.78 -1.48 -13.10
N SER A 160 8.96 -1.65 -11.78
CA SER A 160 10.27 -1.52 -11.14
C SER A 160 11.30 -2.55 -11.63
N GLU A 161 10.85 -3.68 -12.14
CA GLU A 161 11.67 -4.73 -12.72
C GLU A 161 11.80 -4.61 -14.25
N GLY A 162 11.30 -3.52 -14.85
CA GLY A 162 11.30 -3.29 -16.28
C GLY A 162 10.21 -4.04 -17.06
N VAL A 163 9.28 -4.70 -16.37
CA VAL A 163 8.16 -5.42 -17.00
C VAL A 163 6.96 -4.50 -17.12
N GLN A 164 6.68 -4.02 -18.34
CA GLN A 164 5.58 -3.11 -18.60
C GLN A 164 4.23 -3.81 -18.50
N ARG A 165 3.43 -3.43 -17.51
CA ARG A 165 2.09 -3.95 -17.24
C ARG A 165 1.03 -2.86 -17.09
N LEU A 166 1.45 -1.64 -16.79
CA LEU A 166 0.54 -0.51 -16.67
C LEU A 166 0.15 0.07 -18.03
N ASP A 167 -1.01 0.67 -18.07
CA ASP A 167 -1.37 1.58 -19.14
C ASP A 167 -0.32 2.68 -19.31
N LYS A 168 -0.09 3.10 -20.57
CA LYS A 168 0.95 4.09 -20.90
C LYS A 168 0.74 5.44 -20.17
N GLU A 169 -0.51 5.88 -20.04
CA GLU A 169 -0.81 7.13 -19.35
C GLU A 169 -0.61 7.00 -17.83
N VAL A 170 -1.07 5.91 -17.24
CA VAL A 170 -0.84 5.63 -15.81
C VAL A 170 0.66 5.56 -15.51
N ARG A 171 1.43 4.89 -16.34
CA ARG A 171 2.89 4.86 -16.24
C ARG A 171 3.48 6.27 -16.28
N GLY A 172 3.02 7.11 -17.20
CA GLY A 172 3.46 8.50 -17.30
C GLY A 172 3.09 9.33 -16.06
N ILE A 173 1.91 9.12 -15.50
CA ILE A 173 1.48 9.78 -14.25
C ILE A 173 2.40 9.34 -13.08
N PHE A 174 2.67 8.04 -12.98
CA PHE A 174 3.51 7.50 -11.89
C PHE A 174 4.96 7.97 -12.01
N TRP A 175 5.53 7.98 -13.21
CA TRP A 175 6.86 8.53 -13.44
C TRP A 175 6.99 10.00 -13.03
N ARG A 176 5.97 10.82 -13.25
CA ARG A 176 6.00 12.23 -12.84
C ARG A 176 5.87 12.43 -11.34
N ASN A 177 5.15 11.55 -10.65
CA ASN A 177 4.81 11.73 -9.23
C ASN A 177 5.57 10.81 -8.29
N MET A 178 6.02 9.66 -8.77
CA MET A 178 6.66 8.60 -8.00
C MET A 178 7.79 7.94 -8.82
N PRO A 179 8.75 8.71 -9.34
CA PRO A 179 9.82 8.14 -10.15
C PRO A 179 10.64 7.12 -9.35
N PHE A 180 11.11 6.08 -10.03
CA PHE A 180 12.10 5.21 -9.43
C PHE A 180 13.41 5.97 -9.22
N PRO A 181 14.17 5.67 -8.16
CA PRO A 181 15.50 6.21 -8.00
C PRO A 181 16.36 5.91 -9.23
N ASN A 182 17.11 6.88 -9.71
CA ASN A 182 18.13 6.61 -10.70
C ASN A 182 19.22 5.74 -10.06
N GLU A 183 19.59 4.65 -10.72
CA GLU A 183 20.75 3.85 -10.35
C GLU A 183 22.05 4.66 -10.43
#